data_1610b3eb7f87a37c39fa1d564d42a913
#
_entry.id   1610b3eb7f87a37c39fa1d564d42a913
#
_cell.length_a   1.000
_cell.length_b   1.000
_cell.length_c   1.000
_cell.angle_alpha   90.00
_cell.angle_beta   90.00
_cell.angle_gamma   90.00
#
_symmetry.space_group_name_H-M   'P 1'
#
loop_
_entity.id
_entity.type
_entity.pdbx_description
1 polymer ?
#
loop_
_entity_poly.entity_id
_entity_poly.type
_entity_poly.pdbx_seq_one_letter_code
_entity_poly.pdbx_strand_id
1 'polypeptide(L)'
;LKGILRKLNAKGIERKARTQHGTASFPSVEEAGRQRQTKFDRSVRFSILMPLYNTPEKFLRQAVESVTAQTYPGWELCLADGSDAEHDEVGRICKEYAAKDARIRYRKLVKNEGISGNTNACLDMATGDYIALFDHDDVLHPSVLYEYMKVICEKGADYIYCDESTFQGNKTIDDMITLHFKPDFAPDNLRANNYICHFSAFDRKLLECMPLFRSEFDGSQDHDMILRLTAKARCVVHVPKLLYYWRSHAGSVASDISAKSYAIEAARGAVAASLRQQGFDNFEITSTRAFETIFRIKYEILGNPM
;
A
#
# COMPACT_ATOMS: atom_id res chain seq x y z
N LEU A 1 21.61 -29.98 -8.09
CA LEU A 1 21.40 -30.23 -6.64
C LEU A 1 21.25 -28.92 -5.85
N LYS A 2 22.18 -27.92 -6.00
CA LYS A 2 22.09 -26.63 -5.26
C LYS A 2 20.81 -25.85 -5.54
N GLY A 3 20.27 -25.87 -6.75
CA GLY A 3 19.01 -25.19 -7.11
C GLY A 3 17.77 -25.88 -6.52
N ILE A 4 17.77 -27.19 -6.41
CA ILE A 4 16.69 -27.98 -5.81
C ILE A 4 16.69 -27.77 -4.28
N LEU A 5 17.87 -27.78 -3.65
CA LEU A 5 18.02 -27.51 -2.22
C LEU A 5 17.58 -26.07 -1.85
N ARG A 6 17.89 -25.07 -2.70
CA ARG A 6 17.38 -23.69 -2.50
C ARG A 6 15.85 -23.63 -2.58
N LYS A 7 15.22 -24.29 -3.57
CA LYS A 7 13.76 -24.34 -3.69
C LYS A 7 13.08 -25.09 -2.53
N LEU A 8 13.69 -26.18 -2.05
CA LEU A 8 13.19 -26.94 -0.90
C LEU A 8 13.32 -26.13 0.41
N ASN A 9 14.42 -25.41 0.57
CA ASN A 9 14.64 -24.56 1.74
C ASN A 9 13.67 -23.33 1.73
N ALA A 10 13.45 -22.71 0.57
CA ALA A 10 12.46 -21.65 0.43
C ALA A 10 11.05 -22.14 0.78
N LYS A 11 10.61 -23.29 0.26
CA LYS A 11 9.30 -23.88 0.62
C LYS A 11 9.22 -24.24 2.11
N GLY A 12 10.31 -24.68 2.72
CA GLY A 12 10.37 -24.96 4.15
C GLY A 12 10.23 -23.70 5.02
N ILE A 13 10.88 -22.60 4.61
CA ILE A 13 10.80 -21.29 5.25
C ILE A 13 9.38 -20.73 5.08
N GLU A 14 8.82 -20.77 3.87
CA GLU A 14 7.43 -20.36 3.61
C GLU A 14 6.43 -21.15 4.46
N ARG A 15 6.59 -22.48 4.53
CA ARG A 15 5.70 -23.31 5.35
C ARG A 15 5.80 -22.97 6.85
N LYS A 16 7.02 -22.68 7.35
CA LYS A 16 7.24 -22.27 8.74
C LYS A 16 6.69 -20.87 9.00
N ALA A 17 6.89 -19.95 8.08
CA ALA A 17 6.34 -18.61 8.15
C ALA A 17 4.79 -18.67 8.14
N ARG A 18 4.21 -19.48 7.26
CA ARG A 18 2.76 -19.73 7.23
C ARG A 18 2.22 -20.23 8.56
N THR A 19 2.92 -21.12 9.27
CA THR A 19 2.51 -21.63 10.58
C THR A 19 2.71 -20.63 11.71
N GLN A 20 3.71 -19.77 11.64
CA GLN A 20 4.05 -18.81 12.69
C GLN A 20 3.22 -17.53 12.65
N HIS A 21 2.86 -17.04 11.46
CA HIS A 21 2.15 -15.77 11.28
C HIS A 21 0.66 -15.96 10.98
N GLY A 22 0.13 -17.20 11.16
CA GLY A 22 -1.28 -17.47 10.87
C GLY A 22 -1.62 -17.02 9.45
N THR A 23 -1.05 -17.72 8.45
CA THR A 23 -1.32 -17.50 7.02
C THR A 23 -2.71 -17.01 6.77
N ALA A 24 -2.93 -16.28 5.74
CA ALA A 24 -4.17 -15.90 5.07
C ALA A 24 -5.51 -16.52 5.58
N SER A 25 -5.51 -17.19 6.71
CA SER A 25 -6.71 -17.66 7.35
C SER A 25 -7.47 -16.44 7.85
N PHE A 26 -8.50 -16.09 7.13
CA PHE A 26 -9.45 -15.08 7.57
C PHE A 26 -9.99 -15.43 8.95
N PRO A 27 -10.37 -14.43 9.74
CA PRO A 27 -10.92 -14.68 11.06
C PRO A 27 -12.13 -15.59 10.96
N SER A 28 -12.28 -16.54 11.91
CA SER A 28 -13.51 -17.32 12.03
C SER A 28 -14.72 -16.40 12.20
N VAL A 29 -15.92 -16.90 11.94
CA VAL A 29 -17.16 -16.14 12.15
C VAL A 29 -17.23 -15.58 13.58
N GLU A 30 -16.82 -16.37 14.56
CA GLU A 30 -16.79 -15.98 15.96
C GLU A 30 -15.76 -14.87 16.21
N GLU A 31 -14.55 -15.00 15.70
CA GLU A 31 -13.50 -13.99 15.83
C GLU A 31 -13.90 -12.68 15.12
N ALA A 32 -14.42 -12.76 13.90
CA ALA A 32 -14.93 -11.60 13.18
C ALA A 32 -16.08 -10.92 13.96
N GLY A 33 -16.93 -11.70 14.62
CA GLY A 33 -17.97 -11.21 15.51
C GLY A 33 -17.40 -10.45 16.70
N ARG A 34 -16.39 -10.99 17.38
CA ARG A 34 -15.68 -10.32 18.47
C ARG A 34 -15.04 -9.00 18.00
N GLN A 35 -14.36 -9.03 16.87
CA GLN A 35 -13.71 -7.83 16.31
C GLN A 35 -14.74 -6.73 16.01
N ARG A 36 -15.90 -7.05 15.42
CA ARG A 36 -16.97 -6.08 15.15
C ARG A 36 -17.58 -5.48 16.43
N GLN A 37 -17.58 -6.21 17.53
CA GLN A 37 -18.13 -5.78 18.83
C GLN A 37 -17.10 -5.07 19.69
N THR A 38 -15.82 -5.09 19.32
CA THR A 38 -14.75 -4.44 20.08
C THR A 38 -15.00 -2.93 20.16
N LYS A 39 -15.05 -2.42 21.38
CA LYS A 39 -15.10 -0.98 21.64
C LYS A 39 -13.69 -0.49 21.88
N PHE A 40 -13.24 0.42 21.04
CA PHE A 40 -11.98 1.10 21.20
C PHE A 40 -12.17 2.40 22.00
N ASP A 41 -11.17 2.79 22.78
CA ASP A 41 -11.21 4.04 23.57
C ASP A 41 -11.23 5.28 22.66
N ARG A 42 -10.74 5.15 21.43
CA ARG A 42 -10.79 6.13 20.38
C ARG A 42 -11.46 5.54 19.14
N SER A 43 -12.31 6.31 18.48
CA SER A 43 -12.91 5.93 17.21
C SER A 43 -12.34 6.82 16.11
N VAL A 44 -11.84 6.23 15.04
CA VAL A 44 -11.38 6.95 13.84
C VAL A 44 -12.08 6.38 12.60
N ARG A 45 -12.21 7.22 11.57
CA ARG A 45 -12.65 6.79 10.24
C ARG A 45 -11.44 6.69 9.32
N PHE A 46 -11.33 5.56 8.61
CA PHE A 46 -10.37 5.39 7.53
C PHE A 46 -10.99 5.76 6.20
N SER A 47 -10.38 6.67 5.45
CA SER A 47 -10.70 6.90 4.03
C SER A 47 -9.76 6.04 3.20
N ILE A 48 -10.29 4.98 2.61
CA ILE A 48 -9.55 4.10 1.72
C ILE A 48 -9.60 4.69 0.32
N LEU A 49 -8.45 5.08 -0.21
CA LEU A 49 -8.32 5.66 -1.54
C LEU A 49 -8.04 4.55 -2.55
N MET A 50 -8.91 4.37 -3.52
CA MET A 50 -8.77 3.39 -4.57
C MET A 50 -8.96 4.06 -5.95
N PRO A 51 -7.87 4.55 -6.56
CA PRO A 51 -7.90 5.11 -7.91
C PRO A 51 -8.16 3.99 -8.94
N LEU A 52 -9.00 4.26 -9.93
CA LEU A 52 -9.43 3.27 -10.92
C LEU A 52 -9.01 3.70 -12.33
N TYR A 53 -8.53 2.73 -13.10
CA TYR A 53 -8.32 2.88 -14.54
C TYR A 53 -8.42 1.53 -15.23
N ASN A 54 -9.45 1.34 -16.07
CA ASN A 54 -9.69 0.14 -16.89
C ASN A 54 -9.60 -1.18 -16.09
N THR A 55 -10.12 -1.17 -14.86
CA THR A 55 -10.00 -2.29 -13.93
C THR A 55 -10.87 -3.47 -14.38
N PRO A 56 -10.32 -4.70 -14.55
CA PRO A 56 -11.11 -5.87 -14.86
C PRO A 56 -12.21 -6.11 -13.80
N GLU A 57 -13.45 -6.38 -14.24
CA GLU A 57 -14.61 -6.55 -13.36
C GLU A 57 -14.33 -7.46 -12.15
N LYS A 58 -13.75 -8.65 -12.43
CA LYS A 58 -13.42 -9.62 -11.36
C LYS A 58 -12.54 -9.02 -10.27
N PHE A 59 -11.52 -8.25 -10.65
CA PHE A 59 -10.57 -7.67 -9.70
C PHE A 59 -11.23 -6.53 -8.91
N LEU A 60 -11.94 -5.65 -9.60
CA LEU A 60 -12.68 -4.57 -8.97
C LEU A 60 -13.69 -5.08 -7.94
N ARG A 61 -14.49 -6.11 -8.28
CA ARG A 61 -15.43 -6.70 -7.33
C ARG A 61 -14.72 -7.27 -6.12
N GLN A 62 -13.66 -8.05 -6.31
CA GLN A 62 -12.88 -8.61 -5.20
C GLN A 62 -12.26 -7.54 -4.31
N ALA A 63 -11.73 -6.46 -4.89
CA ALA A 63 -11.18 -5.34 -4.14
C ALA A 63 -12.27 -4.66 -3.28
N VAL A 64 -13.40 -4.27 -3.86
CA VAL A 64 -14.52 -3.64 -3.14
C VAL A 64 -15.10 -4.57 -2.07
N GLU A 65 -15.28 -5.86 -2.36
CA GLU A 65 -15.79 -6.85 -1.42
C GLU A 65 -14.83 -7.05 -0.24
N SER A 66 -13.51 -6.97 -0.45
CA SER A 66 -12.53 -7.06 0.62
C SER A 66 -12.59 -5.86 1.58
N VAL A 67 -12.98 -4.69 1.09
CA VAL A 67 -13.23 -3.50 1.93
C VAL A 67 -14.56 -3.64 2.67
N THR A 68 -15.61 -4.11 2.02
CA THR A 68 -16.93 -4.29 2.68
C THR A 68 -16.90 -5.39 3.75
N ALA A 69 -15.97 -6.35 3.62
CA ALA A 69 -15.76 -7.43 4.58
C ALA A 69 -15.01 -7.00 5.86
N GLN A 70 -14.51 -5.77 5.95
CA GLN A 70 -13.74 -5.30 7.09
C GLN A 70 -14.51 -5.47 8.40
N THR A 71 -13.83 -6.00 9.42
CA THR A 71 -14.41 -6.22 10.74
C THR A 71 -14.51 -4.94 11.57
N TYR A 72 -13.66 -3.95 11.32
CA TYR A 72 -13.82 -2.61 11.87
C TYR A 72 -14.73 -1.78 10.96
N PRO A 73 -15.85 -1.21 11.47
CA PRO A 73 -16.87 -0.58 10.63
C PRO A 73 -16.57 0.89 10.25
N GLY A 74 -15.58 1.52 10.89
CA GLY A 74 -15.27 2.95 10.74
C GLY A 74 -14.43 3.24 9.49
N TRP A 75 -14.99 3.02 8.30
CA TRP A 75 -14.32 3.31 7.04
C TRP A 75 -15.25 3.95 6.00
N GLU A 76 -14.66 4.57 5.02
CA GLU A 76 -15.26 4.93 3.75
C GLU A 76 -14.33 4.52 2.61
N LEU A 77 -14.88 4.21 1.44
CA LEU A 77 -14.13 3.86 0.24
C LEU A 77 -14.33 4.95 -0.81
N CYS A 78 -13.24 5.61 -1.20
CA CYS A 78 -13.22 6.69 -2.18
C CYS A 78 -12.73 6.16 -3.52
N LEU A 79 -13.61 6.11 -4.52
CA LEU A 79 -13.38 5.59 -5.86
C LEU A 79 -13.34 6.74 -6.87
N ALA A 80 -12.18 7.04 -7.44
CA ALA A 80 -12.03 7.99 -8.54
C ALA A 80 -11.70 7.23 -9.82
N ASP A 81 -12.60 7.28 -10.80
CA ASP A 81 -12.57 6.46 -11.99
C ASP A 81 -12.14 7.25 -13.22
N GLY A 82 -10.89 7.05 -13.65
CA GLY A 82 -10.31 7.60 -14.87
C GLY A 82 -10.47 6.70 -16.10
N SER A 83 -11.22 5.58 -16.02
CA SER A 83 -11.39 4.63 -17.13
C SER A 83 -11.92 5.30 -18.39
N ASP A 84 -11.52 4.80 -19.54
CA ASP A 84 -12.02 5.26 -20.84
C ASP A 84 -13.44 4.75 -21.15
N ALA A 85 -13.96 5.14 -22.32
CA ALA A 85 -15.34 4.80 -22.69
C ALA A 85 -15.51 3.31 -23.08
N GLU A 86 -14.43 2.60 -23.40
CA GLU A 86 -14.48 1.17 -23.72
C GLU A 86 -14.60 0.31 -22.45
N HIS A 87 -14.36 0.93 -21.27
CA HIS A 87 -14.41 0.28 -19.96
C HIS A 87 -15.48 0.92 -19.04
N ASP A 88 -16.68 1.20 -19.61
CA ASP A 88 -17.79 1.82 -18.86
C ASP A 88 -18.36 0.90 -17.78
N GLU A 89 -18.11 -0.40 -17.86
CA GLU A 89 -18.46 -1.37 -16.83
C GLU A 89 -17.85 -1.05 -15.46
N VAL A 90 -16.66 -0.43 -15.42
CA VAL A 90 -16.02 0.02 -14.16
C VAL A 90 -16.95 0.96 -13.41
N GLY A 91 -17.44 2.00 -14.10
CA GLY A 91 -18.37 2.97 -13.54
C GLY A 91 -19.71 2.37 -13.12
N ARG A 92 -20.24 1.44 -13.90
CA ARG A 92 -21.50 0.71 -13.60
C ARG A 92 -21.36 -0.10 -12.31
N ILE A 93 -20.25 -0.84 -12.17
CA ILE A 93 -19.97 -1.66 -10.96
C ILE A 93 -19.82 -0.75 -9.74
N CYS A 94 -19.06 0.34 -9.83
CA CYS A 94 -18.88 1.27 -8.72
C CYS A 94 -20.19 1.87 -8.24
N LYS A 95 -21.07 2.27 -9.17
CA LYS A 95 -22.42 2.79 -8.85
C LYS A 95 -23.30 1.73 -8.19
N GLU A 96 -23.19 0.46 -8.63
CA GLU A 96 -23.91 -0.65 -8.01
C GLU A 96 -23.55 -0.81 -6.53
N TYR A 97 -22.25 -0.75 -6.18
CA TYR A 97 -21.80 -0.85 -4.80
C TYR A 97 -22.15 0.42 -3.99
N ALA A 98 -21.98 1.60 -4.56
CA ALA A 98 -22.32 2.86 -3.88
C ALA A 98 -23.83 2.98 -3.58
N ALA A 99 -24.69 2.39 -4.40
CA ALA A 99 -26.13 2.33 -4.14
C ALA A 99 -26.50 1.38 -2.97
N LYS A 100 -25.64 0.37 -2.68
CA LYS A 100 -25.87 -0.61 -1.62
C LYS A 100 -25.26 -0.20 -0.27
N ASP A 101 -24.16 0.58 -0.30
CA ASP A 101 -23.44 1.00 0.91
C ASP A 101 -23.02 2.47 0.80
N ALA A 102 -23.66 3.32 1.62
CA ALA A 102 -23.42 4.76 1.64
C ALA A 102 -21.96 5.17 2.04
N ARG A 103 -21.18 4.24 2.55
CA ARG A 103 -19.76 4.45 2.83
C ARG A 103 -18.89 4.40 1.58
N ILE A 104 -19.41 3.91 0.45
CA ILE A 104 -18.73 3.85 -0.85
C ILE A 104 -19.07 5.11 -1.64
N ARG A 105 -18.05 5.90 -1.94
CA ARG A 105 -18.16 7.17 -2.67
C ARG A 105 -17.50 7.01 -4.04
N TYR A 106 -18.24 7.34 -5.09
CA TYR A 106 -17.77 7.19 -6.46
C TYR A 106 -17.79 8.51 -7.20
N ARG A 107 -16.69 8.79 -7.93
CA ARG A 107 -16.59 9.93 -8.85
C ARG A 107 -16.02 9.44 -10.19
N LYS A 108 -16.74 9.70 -11.28
CA LYS A 108 -16.18 9.57 -12.63
C LYS A 108 -15.36 10.80 -12.94
N LEU A 109 -14.12 10.60 -13.37
CA LEU A 109 -13.23 11.68 -13.84
C LEU A 109 -13.53 11.98 -15.32
N VAL A 110 -13.29 13.21 -15.73
CA VAL A 110 -13.45 13.66 -17.13
C VAL A 110 -12.43 12.97 -18.04
N LYS A 111 -11.23 12.72 -17.50
CA LYS A 111 -10.13 12.01 -18.16
C LYS A 111 -9.29 11.28 -17.14
N ASN A 112 -8.48 10.34 -17.58
CA ASN A 112 -7.41 9.76 -16.76
C ASN A 112 -6.35 10.82 -16.48
N GLU A 113 -6.07 11.08 -15.22
CA GLU A 113 -5.05 12.05 -14.77
C GLU A 113 -3.76 11.36 -14.26
N GLY A 114 -3.57 10.10 -14.63
CA GLY A 114 -2.48 9.26 -14.11
C GLY A 114 -2.73 8.80 -12.69
N ILE A 115 -1.84 7.97 -12.17
CA ILE A 115 -2.01 7.37 -10.84
C ILE A 115 -2.06 8.44 -9.74
N SER A 116 -1.17 9.43 -9.77
CA SER A 116 -1.14 10.52 -8.81
C SER A 116 -2.41 11.38 -8.87
N GLY A 117 -2.84 11.79 -10.06
CA GLY A 117 -4.03 12.61 -10.25
C GLY A 117 -5.30 11.88 -9.80
N ASN A 118 -5.47 10.62 -10.20
CA ASN A 118 -6.61 9.81 -9.80
C ASN A 118 -6.63 9.57 -8.27
N THR A 119 -5.46 9.36 -7.64
CA THR A 119 -5.35 9.23 -6.18
C THR A 119 -5.68 10.54 -5.47
N ASN A 120 -5.23 11.69 -5.99
CA ASN A 120 -5.61 13.00 -5.46
C ASN A 120 -7.13 13.24 -5.56
N ALA A 121 -7.76 12.82 -6.65
CA ALA A 121 -9.22 12.89 -6.80
C ALA A 121 -9.97 12.00 -5.79
N CYS A 122 -9.40 10.85 -5.39
CA CYS A 122 -9.91 10.06 -4.25
C CYS A 122 -9.76 10.83 -2.94
N LEU A 123 -8.60 11.45 -2.71
CA LEU A 123 -8.31 12.21 -1.50
C LEU A 123 -9.23 13.42 -1.33
N ASP A 124 -9.61 14.09 -2.41
CA ASP A 124 -10.60 15.18 -2.41
C ASP A 124 -11.99 14.74 -1.88
N MET A 125 -12.34 13.47 -2.05
CA MET A 125 -13.58 12.92 -1.52
C MET A 125 -13.45 12.47 -0.06
N ALA A 126 -12.24 12.24 0.42
CA ALA A 126 -11.98 11.64 1.72
C ALA A 126 -12.38 12.58 2.88
N THR A 127 -13.04 12.02 3.89
CA THR A 127 -13.50 12.76 5.09
C THR A 127 -12.98 12.14 6.39
N GLY A 128 -12.32 10.99 6.32
CA GLY A 128 -11.82 10.25 7.48
C GLY A 128 -10.62 10.89 8.17
N ASP A 129 -10.36 10.43 9.37
CA ASP A 129 -9.22 10.84 10.20
C ASP A 129 -7.90 10.24 9.71
N TYR A 130 -7.97 9.04 9.15
CA TYR A 130 -6.83 8.33 8.56
C TYR A 130 -7.07 8.09 7.08
N ILE A 131 -6.03 8.25 6.30
CA ILE A 131 -6.01 7.97 4.86
C ILE A 131 -5.29 6.63 4.65
N ALA A 132 -5.83 5.77 3.80
CA ALA A 132 -5.25 4.48 3.47
C ALA A 132 -5.18 4.29 1.96
N LEU A 133 -4.04 3.78 1.47
CA LEU A 133 -3.77 3.60 0.04
C LEU A 133 -4.06 2.16 -0.37
N PHE A 134 -4.90 1.97 -1.38
CA PHE A 134 -5.33 0.65 -1.81
C PHE A 134 -5.42 0.55 -3.34
N ASP A 135 -4.75 -0.44 -3.92
CA ASP A 135 -4.80 -0.68 -5.36
C ASP A 135 -6.07 -1.42 -5.76
N HIS A 136 -6.58 -1.07 -6.93
CA HIS A 136 -7.90 -1.50 -7.43
C HIS A 136 -7.97 -2.97 -7.88
N ASP A 137 -6.87 -3.68 -7.92
CA ASP A 137 -6.74 -5.07 -8.36
C ASP A 137 -6.31 -6.02 -7.22
N ASP A 138 -6.10 -5.49 -6.02
CA ASP A 138 -5.62 -6.21 -4.85
C ASP A 138 -6.75 -6.61 -3.88
N VAL A 139 -6.38 -7.26 -2.77
CA VAL A 139 -7.33 -7.76 -1.77
C VAL A 139 -6.84 -7.45 -0.37
N LEU A 140 -7.72 -6.96 0.50
CA LEU A 140 -7.44 -6.73 1.92
C LEU A 140 -7.84 -7.92 2.79
N HIS A 141 -7.07 -8.18 3.84
CA HIS A 141 -7.50 -9.07 4.90
C HIS A 141 -8.65 -8.45 5.70
N PRO A 142 -9.72 -9.18 6.06
CA PRO A 142 -10.88 -8.60 6.75
C PRO A 142 -10.58 -7.91 8.07
N SER A 143 -9.48 -8.24 8.74
CA SER A 143 -9.08 -7.66 10.02
C SER A 143 -8.08 -6.51 9.91
N VAL A 144 -7.69 -6.04 8.73
CA VAL A 144 -6.59 -5.06 8.62
C VAL A 144 -6.92 -3.76 9.36
N LEU A 145 -8.11 -3.21 9.17
CA LEU A 145 -8.51 -1.99 9.87
C LEU A 145 -8.67 -2.19 11.38
N TYR A 146 -9.11 -3.36 11.82
CA TYR A 146 -9.16 -3.72 13.23
C TYR A 146 -7.77 -3.75 13.87
N GLU A 147 -6.80 -4.37 13.22
CA GLU A 147 -5.41 -4.41 13.71
C GLU A 147 -4.77 -3.01 13.72
N TYR A 148 -5.12 -2.17 12.74
CA TYR A 148 -4.65 -0.78 12.71
C TYR A 148 -5.27 0.06 13.83
N MET A 149 -6.55 -0.13 14.12
CA MET A 149 -7.20 0.50 15.28
C MET A 149 -6.51 0.15 16.60
N LYS A 150 -6.07 -1.09 16.77
CA LYS A 150 -5.33 -1.50 17.99
C LYS A 150 -4.07 -0.66 18.18
N VAL A 151 -3.22 -0.57 17.15
CA VAL A 151 -1.96 0.19 17.27
C VAL A 151 -2.18 1.71 17.35
N ILE A 152 -3.28 2.22 16.79
CA ILE A 152 -3.69 3.62 16.99
C ILE A 152 -4.03 3.87 18.45
N CYS A 153 -4.79 2.98 19.08
CA CYS A 153 -5.18 3.14 20.49
C CYS A 153 -4.01 2.85 21.44
N GLU A 154 -3.26 1.78 21.20
CA GLU A 154 -2.20 1.31 22.10
C GLU A 154 -0.93 2.16 22.02
N LYS A 155 -0.56 2.63 20.82
CA LYS A 155 0.73 3.28 20.56
C LYS A 155 0.60 4.73 20.08
N GLY A 156 -0.60 5.18 19.74
CA GLY A 156 -0.78 6.50 19.10
C GLY A 156 -0.15 6.58 17.71
N ALA A 157 -0.15 5.46 16.97
CA ALA A 157 0.44 5.37 15.66
C ALA A 157 -0.19 6.39 14.70
N ASP A 158 0.64 7.20 14.05
CA ASP A 158 0.21 8.17 13.03
C ASP A 158 0.59 7.76 11.60
N TYR A 159 1.45 6.73 11.46
CA TYR A 159 1.71 6.01 10.21
C TYR A 159 1.78 4.50 10.49
N ILE A 160 1.08 3.69 9.68
CA ILE A 160 0.93 2.24 9.92
C ILE A 160 1.09 1.50 8.60
N TYR A 161 1.77 0.36 8.62
CA TYR A 161 1.89 -0.57 7.50
C TYR A 161 1.92 -2.02 7.99
N CYS A 162 1.70 -2.97 7.09
CA CYS A 162 1.67 -4.39 7.39
C CYS A 162 2.47 -5.23 6.39
N ASP A 163 2.62 -6.52 6.70
CA ASP A 163 3.18 -7.50 5.77
C ASP A 163 2.22 -7.80 4.62
N GLU A 164 2.76 -8.28 3.51
CA GLU A 164 1.99 -8.61 2.32
C GLU A 164 2.37 -9.98 1.75
N SER A 165 1.47 -10.55 0.99
CA SER A 165 1.76 -11.72 0.14
C SER A 165 1.37 -11.42 -1.29
N THR A 166 2.07 -12.06 -2.24
CA THR A 166 1.74 -11.98 -3.66
C THR A 166 1.00 -13.25 -4.09
N PHE A 167 -0.06 -13.10 -4.87
CA PHE A 167 -0.78 -14.21 -5.48
C PHE A 167 -1.01 -13.97 -6.98
N GLN A 168 -1.22 -15.05 -7.75
CA GLN A 168 -1.30 -14.96 -9.20
C GLN A 168 -2.72 -14.59 -9.67
N GLY A 169 -2.83 -13.62 -10.55
CA GLY A 169 -4.00 -13.04 -11.21
C GLY A 169 -5.35 -13.75 -11.09
N ASN A 170 -5.50 -14.90 -11.71
CA ASN A 170 -6.77 -15.63 -11.72
C ASN A 170 -6.95 -16.64 -10.59
N LYS A 171 -5.94 -16.83 -9.76
CA LYS A 171 -5.98 -17.74 -8.60
C LYS A 171 -6.59 -17.05 -7.38
N THR A 172 -6.67 -17.78 -6.28
CA THR A 172 -7.13 -17.27 -4.99
C THR A 172 -5.95 -16.79 -4.15
N ILE A 173 -6.24 -16.02 -3.09
CA ILE A 173 -5.22 -15.57 -2.13
C ILE A 173 -4.51 -16.72 -1.41
N ASP A 174 -5.10 -17.94 -1.40
CA ASP A 174 -4.45 -19.12 -0.83
C ASP A 174 -3.30 -19.65 -1.70
N ASP A 175 -3.32 -19.31 -3.01
CA ASP A 175 -2.27 -19.65 -3.98
C ASP A 175 -1.12 -18.63 -3.96
N MET A 176 -0.55 -18.36 -2.77
CA MET A 176 0.52 -17.37 -2.60
C MET A 176 1.79 -17.77 -3.34
N ILE A 177 2.38 -16.79 -4.04
CA ILE A 177 3.67 -16.93 -4.74
C ILE A 177 4.80 -16.57 -3.78
N THR A 178 4.70 -15.41 -3.13
CA THR A 178 5.71 -14.89 -2.22
C THR A 178 5.08 -14.36 -0.94
N LEU A 179 5.86 -14.38 0.13
CA LEU A 179 5.55 -13.72 1.39
C LEU A 179 6.59 -12.62 1.60
N HIS A 180 6.13 -11.41 1.83
CA HIS A 180 6.97 -10.27 2.08
C HIS A 180 6.79 -9.81 3.53
N PHE A 181 7.68 -10.28 4.39
CA PHE A 181 7.79 -9.85 5.78
C PHE A 181 8.64 -8.59 5.83
N LYS A 182 8.05 -7.52 6.25
CA LYS A 182 8.68 -6.20 6.28
C LYS A 182 9.42 -5.99 7.61
N PRO A 183 10.51 -5.23 7.64
CA PRO A 183 11.15 -4.85 8.89
C PRO A 183 10.31 -3.80 9.62
N ASP A 184 10.57 -3.61 10.91
CA ASP A 184 10.16 -2.41 11.61
C ASP A 184 10.74 -1.17 10.93
N PHE A 185 10.16 0.01 11.21
CA PHE A 185 10.50 1.23 10.50
C PHE A 185 12.01 1.53 10.52
N ALA A 186 12.60 1.53 9.34
CA ALA A 186 14.02 1.74 9.10
C ALA A 186 14.20 2.79 7.97
N PRO A 187 14.41 4.07 8.31
CA PRO A 187 14.42 5.16 7.32
C PRO A 187 15.50 5.00 6.25
N ASP A 188 16.68 4.48 6.60
CA ASP A 188 17.73 4.27 5.60
C ASP A 188 17.39 3.12 4.65
N ASN A 189 16.73 2.06 5.14
CA ASN A 189 16.22 1.01 4.27
C ASN A 189 15.10 1.52 3.35
N LEU A 190 14.22 2.39 3.87
CA LEU A 190 13.16 3.00 3.07
C LEU A 190 13.72 3.89 1.94
N ARG A 191 14.80 4.63 2.19
CA ARG A 191 15.51 5.37 1.14
C ARG A 191 16.11 4.47 0.08
N ALA A 192 16.62 3.30 0.49
CA ALA A 192 17.22 2.34 -0.43
C ALA A 192 16.18 1.55 -1.25
N ASN A 193 15.01 1.31 -0.68
CA ASN A 193 13.98 0.46 -1.26
C ASN A 193 12.61 0.78 -0.65
N ASN A 194 11.59 0.96 -1.49
CA ASN A 194 10.20 1.09 -1.01
C ASN A 194 9.68 -0.25 -0.47
N TYR A 195 10.10 -0.63 0.73
CA TYR A 195 9.65 -1.88 1.34
C TYR A 195 8.28 -1.75 2.02
N ILE A 196 7.81 -0.54 2.28
CA ILE A 196 6.53 -0.29 2.96
C ILE A 196 5.36 -0.54 2.01
N CYS A 197 5.34 0.05 0.82
CA CYS A 197 4.29 -0.10 -0.19
C CYS A 197 2.86 -0.10 0.39
N HIS A 198 2.14 -1.20 0.19
CA HIS A 198 0.78 -1.41 0.64
C HIS A 198 0.73 -2.41 1.83
N PHE A 199 -0.26 -2.47 2.68
CA PHE A 199 -1.30 -1.49 2.87
C PHE A 199 -0.81 -0.42 3.86
N SER A 200 -0.74 0.83 3.44
CA SER A 200 -0.32 1.95 4.29
C SER A 200 -1.52 2.75 4.73
N ALA A 201 -1.56 3.13 6.01
CA ALA A 201 -2.53 4.08 6.54
C ALA A 201 -1.84 5.14 7.41
N PHE A 202 -2.29 6.38 7.33
CA PHE A 202 -1.66 7.49 8.05
C PHE A 202 -2.67 8.54 8.51
N ASP A 203 -2.37 9.23 9.63
CA ASP A 203 -3.18 10.33 10.13
C ASP A 203 -3.25 11.44 9.07
N ARG A 204 -4.45 11.88 8.72
CA ARG A 204 -4.70 12.95 7.74
C ARG A 204 -3.92 14.22 8.04
N LYS A 205 -3.64 14.52 9.31
CA LYS A 205 -2.87 15.69 9.73
C LYS A 205 -1.45 15.71 9.17
N LEU A 206 -0.89 14.56 8.81
CA LEU A 206 0.41 14.51 8.17
C LEU A 206 0.43 15.19 6.78
N LEU A 207 -0.75 15.34 6.14
CA LEU A 207 -0.88 16.06 4.87
C LEU A 207 -0.87 17.59 5.01
N GLU A 208 -1.01 18.12 6.23
CA GLU A 208 -1.03 19.57 6.43
C GLU A 208 0.27 20.22 5.95
N CYS A 209 0.15 21.29 5.16
CA CYS A 209 1.28 22.02 4.57
C CYS A 209 2.23 21.14 3.73
N MET A 210 1.72 20.09 3.09
CA MET A 210 2.47 19.18 2.25
C MET A 210 1.81 19.03 0.88
N PRO A 211 2.58 18.99 -0.23
CA PRO A 211 2.03 18.63 -1.53
C PRO A 211 1.38 17.25 -1.50
N LEU A 212 0.28 17.07 -2.24
CA LEU A 212 -0.37 15.78 -2.42
C LEU A 212 0.49 14.83 -3.27
N PHE A 213 -0.09 13.79 -3.87
CA PHE A 213 0.65 12.92 -4.78
C PHE A 213 1.14 13.72 -6.00
N ARG A 214 2.39 13.56 -6.35
CA ARG A 214 3.10 14.34 -7.36
C ARG A 214 3.31 13.51 -8.62
N SER A 215 2.72 13.94 -9.73
CA SER A 215 2.79 13.23 -11.02
C SER A 215 4.20 13.12 -11.61
N GLU A 216 5.13 13.98 -11.19
CA GLU A 216 6.54 13.89 -11.57
C GLU A 216 7.22 12.60 -11.08
N PHE A 217 6.58 11.90 -10.11
CA PHE A 217 7.03 10.62 -9.57
C PHE A 217 6.09 9.46 -9.93
N ASP A 218 5.22 9.60 -10.93
CA ASP A 218 4.35 8.51 -11.38
C ASP A 218 5.17 7.25 -11.71
N GLY A 219 4.73 6.11 -11.18
CA GLY A 219 5.46 4.84 -11.17
C GLY A 219 6.24 4.59 -9.88
N SER A 220 6.41 5.61 -9.02
CA SER A 220 6.96 5.55 -7.66
C SER A 220 6.39 6.66 -6.77
N GLN A 221 5.18 7.12 -7.08
CA GLN A 221 4.46 8.18 -6.37
C GLN A 221 4.14 7.82 -4.92
N ASP A 222 3.94 6.55 -4.66
CA ASP A 222 3.77 5.98 -3.32
C ASP A 222 5.05 6.09 -2.50
N HIS A 223 6.21 5.76 -3.08
CA HIS A 223 7.51 5.92 -2.41
C HIS A 223 7.79 7.37 -2.03
N ASP A 224 7.53 8.32 -2.94
CA ASP A 224 7.62 9.76 -2.65
C ASP A 224 6.72 10.16 -1.48
N MET A 225 5.46 9.75 -1.52
CA MET A 225 4.50 10.07 -0.46
C MET A 225 4.90 9.45 0.87
N ILE A 226 5.31 8.17 0.88
CA ILE A 226 5.74 7.45 2.08
C ILE A 226 6.96 8.12 2.72
N LEU A 227 7.97 8.48 1.93
CA LEU A 227 9.17 9.19 2.43
C LEU A 227 8.81 10.52 3.10
N ARG A 228 7.91 11.29 2.50
CA ARG A 228 7.47 12.59 3.04
C ARG A 228 6.62 12.43 4.30
N LEU A 229 5.69 11.48 4.32
CA LEU A 229 4.82 11.21 5.47
C LEU A 229 5.61 10.67 6.65
N THR A 230 6.48 9.69 6.43
CA THR A 230 7.27 9.08 7.50
C THR A 230 8.32 10.03 8.09
N ALA A 231 8.78 11.02 7.31
CA ALA A 231 9.65 12.09 7.81
C ALA A 231 8.92 13.05 8.78
N LYS A 232 7.57 13.16 8.68
CA LYS A 232 6.73 13.99 9.57
C LYS A 232 6.10 13.19 10.70
N ALA A 233 5.92 11.91 10.51
CA ALA A 233 5.28 11.02 11.47
C ALA A 233 6.09 10.95 12.77
N ARG A 234 5.37 10.93 13.89
CA ARG A 234 5.96 10.77 15.23
C ARG A 234 6.01 9.33 15.68
N CYS A 235 5.09 8.51 15.17
CA CYS A 235 4.94 7.12 15.56
C CYS A 235 4.60 6.26 14.33
N VAL A 236 5.64 5.74 13.67
CA VAL A 236 5.51 4.79 12.56
C VAL A 236 5.47 3.38 13.12
N VAL A 237 4.40 2.63 12.85
CA VAL A 237 4.20 1.28 13.40
C VAL A 237 4.06 0.25 12.29
N HIS A 238 4.88 -0.78 12.36
CA HIS A 238 4.72 -2.01 11.60
C HIS A 238 3.78 -2.97 12.34
N VAL A 239 2.79 -3.49 11.63
CA VAL A 239 1.93 -4.59 12.08
C VAL A 239 2.43 -5.88 11.42
N PRO A 240 3.17 -6.77 12.13
CA PRO A 240 3.83 -7.93 11.52
C PRO A 240 2.83 -9.06 11.26
N LYS A 241 1.87 -8.78 10.38
CA LYS A 241 0.81 -9.71 9.96
C LYS A 241 0.58 -9.56 8.47
N LEU A 242 0.31 -10.67 7.76
CA LEU A 242 -0.08 -10.69 6.36
C LEU A 242 -1.51 -10.19 6.23
N LEU A 243 -1.67 -8.90 5.98
CA LEU A 243 -2.98 -8.24 5.91
C LEU A 243 -3.27 -7.61 4.54
N TYR A 244 -2.34 -7.75 3.59
CA TYR A 244 -2.46 -7.28 2.22
C TYR A 244 -2.10 -8.41 1.25
N TYR A 245 -2.90 -8.56 0.19
CA TYR A 245 -2.71 -9.56 -0.84
C TYR A 245 -2.56 -8.90 -2.19
N TRP A 246 -1.31 -8.83 -2.66
CA TRP A 246 -0.93 -8.21 -3.90
C TRP A 246 -1.15 -9.16 -5.08
N ARG A 247 -1.91 -8.72 -6.07
CA ARG A 247 -2.20 -9.51 -7.27
C ARG A 247 -1.14 -9.29 -8.35
N SER A 248 -0.44 -10.35 -8.74
CA SER A 248 0.48 -10.34 -9.87
C SER A 248 -0.24 -10.76 -11.14
N HIS A 249 -0.29 -9.90 -12.14
CA HIS A 249 -0.84 -10.20 -13.47
C HIS A 249 -0.07 -9.46 -14.57
N ALA A 250 -0.27 -9.82 -15.85
CA ALA A 250 0.51 -9.29 -16.97
C ALA A 250 0.42 -7.76 -17.16
N GLY A 251 -0.65 -7.11 -16.65
CA GLY A 251 -0.82 -5.65 -16.65
C GLY A 251 -0.22 -4.94 -15.43
N SER A 252 0.26 -5.70 -14.43
CA SER A 252 0.83 -5.14 -13.20
C SER A 252 2.17 -4.45 -13.46
N VAL A 253 2.40 -3.30 -12.80
CA VAL A 253 3.68 -2.56 -12.89
C VAL A 253 4.87 -3.42 -12.48
N ALA A 254 4.67 -4.33 -11.54
CA ALA A 254 5.73 -5.20 -11.03
C ALA A 254 6.07 -6.40 -11.92
N SER A 255 5.24 -6.72 -12.94
CA SER A 255 5.47 -7.91 -13.77
C SER A 255 6.64 -7.75 -14.75
N ASP A 256 7.00 -6.51 -15.12
CA ASP A 256 8.15 -6.23 -15.99
C ASP A 256 8.82 -4.90 -15.61
N ILE A 257 9.73 -4.96 -14.67
CA ILE A 257 10.49 -3.78 -14.19
C ILE A 257 11.46 -3.28 -15.27
N SER A 258 11.97 -4.17 -16.13
CA SER A 258 12.91 -3.78 -17.18
C SER A 258 12.28 -2.91 -18.27
N ALA A 259 10.96 -3.10 -18.52
CA ALA A 259 10.19 -2.26 -19.44
C ALA A 259 9.84 -0.88 -18.83
N LYS A 260 10.16 -0.64 -17.55
CA LYS A 260 9.71 0.54 -16.78
C LYS A 260 10.89 1.30 -16.17
N SER A 261 11.91 1.57 -16.96
CA SER A 261 13.05 2.43 -16.54
C SER A 261 12.60 3.76 -15.94
N TYR A 262 11.45 4.30 -16.39
CA TYR A 262 10.89 5.53 -15.84
C TYR A 262 10.53 5.41 -14.35
N ALA A 263 10.05 4.26 -13.88
CA ALA A 263 9.71 4.05 -12.48
C ALA A 263 10.96 4.03 -11.58
N ILE A 264 12.07 3.49 -12.08
CA ILE A 264 13.36 3.52 -11.37
C ILE A 264 13.87 4.95 -11.24
N GLU A 265 13.78 5.74 -12.32
CA GLU A 265 14.17 7.16 -12.30
C GLU A 265 13.23 7.98 -11.40
N ALA A 266 11.93 7.72 -11.43
CA ALA A 266 10.96 8.35 -10.53
C ALA A 266 11.30 8.04 -9.05
N ALA A 267 11.60 6.77 -8.73
CA ALA A 267 12.03 6.37 -7.37
C ALA A 267 13.32 7.07 -6.95
N ARG A 268 14.33 7.12 -7.85
CA ARG A 268 15.58 7.84 -7.60
C ARG A 268 15.35 9.33 -7.36
N GLY A 269 14.48 9.94 -8.16
CA GLY A 269 14.05 11.34 -8.01
C GLY A 269 13.35 11.60 -6.68
N ALA A 270 12.43 10.71 -6.27
CA ALA A 270 11.73 10.79 -5.00
C ALA A 270 12.69 10.72 -3.80
N VAL A 271 13.64 9.79 -3.82
CA VAL A 271 14.67 9.67 -2.79
C VAL A 271 15.55 10.93 -2.75
N ALA A 272 15.98 11.42 -3.91
CA ALA A 272 16.78 12.65 -4.01
C ALA A 272 16.03 13.88 -3.47
N ALA A 273 14.75 14.02 -3.80
CA ALA A 273 13.90 15.10 -3.29
C ALA A 273 13.75 15.02 -1.76
N SER A 274 13.52 13.81 -1.23
CA SER A 274 13.44 13.58 0.22
C SER A 274 14.73 13.91 0.93
N LEU A 275 15.89 13.53 0.40
CA LEU A 275 17.20 13.83 0.98
C LEU A 275 17.45 15.35 1.03
N ARG A 276 17.19 16.07 -0.08
CA ARG A 276 17.33 17.54 -0.12
C ARG A 276 16.41 18.23 0.88
N GLN A 277 15.18 17.78 1.01
CA GLN A 277 14.23 18.31 2.01
C GLN A 277 14.74 18.13 3.45
N GLN A 278 15.55 17.10 3.70
CA GLN A 278 16.17 16.81 4.99
C GLN A 278 17.53 17.51 5.19
N GLY A 279 17.96 18.33 4.24
CA GLY A 279 19.22 19.12 4.34
C GLY A 279 20.47 18.38 3.87
N PHE A 280 20.32 17.26 3.15
CA PHE A 280 21.44 16.60 2.49
C PHE A 280 21.61 17.20 1.08
N ASP A 281 22.69 17.95 0.85
CA ASP A 281 22.94 18.60 -0.45
C ASP A 281 23.85 17.76 -1.36
N ASN A 282 24.82 17.06 -0.76
CA ASN A 282 25.83 16.28 -1.47
C ASN A 282 25.66 14.79 -1.24
N PHE A 283 25.13 14.10 -2.24
CA PHE A 283 24.95 12.65 -2.23
C PHE A 283 24.96 12.08 -3.66
N GLU A 284 25.27 10.80 -3.74
CA GLU A 284 25.18 10.02 -4.98
C GLU A 284 24.18 8.87 -4.75
N ILE A 285 23.23 8.68 -5.68
CA ILE A 285 22.25 7.57 -5.65
C ILE A 285 22.51 6.68 -6.86
N THR A 286 22.92 5.44 -6.61
CA THR A 286 23.18 4.44 -7.65
C THR A 286 22.35 3.19 -7.38
N SER A 287 21.93 2.51 -8.46
CA SER A 287 21.32 1.18 -8.33
C SER A 287 22.33 0.16 -7.85
N THR A 288 21.90 -0.83 -7.08
CA THR A 288 22.77 -1.91 -6.67
C THR A 288 23.03 -2.88 -7.84
N ARG A 289 24.17 -3.59 -7.83
CA ARG A 289 24.49 -4.55 -8.88
C ARG A 289 23.51 -5.73 -8.95
N ALA A 290 22.87 -6.06 -7.83
CA ALA A 290 21.96 -7.20 -7.74
C ALA A 290 20.54 -6.86 -8.19
N PHE A 291 20.08 -5.63 -7.92
CA PHE A 291 18.72 -5.18 -8.20
C PHE A 291 18.72 -3.69 -8.56
N GLU A 292 18.20 -3.36 -9.72
CA GLU A 292 18.13 -1.97 -10.21
C GLU A 292 17.20 -1.08 -9.39
N THR A 293 16.21 -1.68 -8.74
CA THR A 293 15.22 -0.99 -7.89
C THR A 293 15.69 -0.78 -6.45
N ILE A 294 16.86 -1.30 -6.07
CA ILE A 294 17.46 -1.09 -4.76
C ILE A 294 18.64 -0.14 -4.89
N PHE A 295 18.59 0.96 -4.16
CA PHE A 295 19.58 2.02 -4.24
C PHE A 295 20.65 1.89 -3.17
N ARG A 296 21.86 2.28 -3.56
CA ARG A 296 22.95 2.62 -2.67
C ARG A 296 23.07 4.14 -2.64
N ILE A 297 22.98 4.71 -1.44
CA ILE A 297 23.15 6.14 -1.22
C ILE A 297 24.52 6.35 -0.61
N LYS A 298 25.31 7.23 -1.21
CA LYS A 298 26.62 7.63 -0.74
C LYS A 298 26.54 9.10 -0.36
N TYR A 299 26.75 9.37 0.91
CA TYR A 299 26.75 10.73 1.46
C TYR A 299 28.16 11.30 1.46
N GLU A 300 28.29 12.60 1.26
CA GLU A 300 29.53 13.28 1.53
C GLU A 300 29.71 13.41 3.06
N ILE A 301 30.85 12.99 3.54
CA ILE A 301 31.20 13.10 4.98
C ILE A 301 31.75 14.51 5.21
N LEU A 302 30.97 15.37 5.85
CA LEU A 302 31.39 16.70 6.26
C LEU A 302 32.06 16.63 7.63
N GLY A 303 33.38 16.79 7.68
CA GLY A 303 34.19 16.75 8.89
C GLY A 303 34.90 15.44 9.16
N ASN A 304 35.69 15.36 10.20
CA ASN A 304 36.33 14.14 10.68
C ASN A 304 35.35 13.41 11.61
N PRO A 305 34.78 12.27 11.24
CA PRO A 305 34.05 11.45 12.20
C PRO A 305 35.04 10.95 13.25
N MET A 306 34.78 11.27 14.52
CA MET A 306 35.52 10.72 15.66
C MET A 306 35.21 9.24 15.83
#